data_769546526b1caa0214404224c65b172b
#
_entry.id   769546526b1caa0214404224c65b172b
#
_cell.length_a   1.000
_cell.length_b   1.000
_cell.length_c   1.000
_cell.angle_alpha   90.00
_cell.angle_beta   90.00
_cell.angle_gamma   90.00
#
_symmetry.space_group_name_H-M   'P 1'
#
loop_
_entity.id
_entity.type
_entity.pdbx_description
1 polymer ?
#
loop_
_entity_poly.entity_id
_entity_poly.type
_entity_poly.pdbx_seq_one_letter_code
_entity_poly.pdbx_strand_id
1 'polypeptide(L)'
;LFVGVYAWGYMLLHRHPGWLWLGAPSLWVTLEYLRTYAFSGFPWTLLGYSQYQWLSVIQVSDMAGVYGVSFLIVMGNVAITSCLDWMCRKQEKRPLSFPWQPTLGFLVILSATLLYGHWQINQQASLDRSARSLSIGLVQPNISQDKKWDTTYIDETLKRYTTLSHQTGKSLDLLIWPEAATPFFFEREPAYQKIILSVLRDSQSPLLFGSPTLRYEPDGRPYLLNSAYVLSPEKLLTERYDKRHLVPFGEYIPFKSLLFFLEKLVVGIGDFKPGQGPMTLQLPESTDQPHPSFGVPICFEVIFPDLVRRMAKEGANFLVTLTNDAWFGDSSAPYQHFGMVVFRAVENHRAFARAANTGISGIIGPDGTILTQTPIFSQQTVTGSIPLRTSALTIYTQYGDVFSWGCVILTGIFLIGCRMTASTQTKRQISSHTT
;
A
#
# COMPACT_ATOMS: atom_id res chain seq x y z
N LEU A 1 11.31 -12.53 -14.87
CA LEU A 1 11.18 -11.72 -16.08
C LEU A 1 11.71 -10.29 -15.87
N PHE A 2 11.16 -9.48 -14.94
CA PHE A 2 11.51 -8.06 -14.76
C PHE A 2 13.00 -7.85 -14.47
N VAL A 3 13.62 -8.65 -13.57
CA VAL A 3 15.06 -8.56 -13.29
C VAL A 3 15.91 -8.89 -14.52
N GLY A 4 15.50 -9.86 -15.34
CA GLY A 4 16.20 -10.20 -16.58
C GLY A 4 16.14 -9.07 -17.62
N VAL A 5 14.96 -8.41 -17.76
CA VAL A 5 14.80 -7.23 -18.63
C VAL A 5 15.63 -6.06 -18.11
N TYR A 6 15.68 -5.86 -16.79
CA TYR A 6 16.56 -4.85 -16.18
C TYR A 6 18.03 -5.12 -16.49
N ALA A 7 18.50 -6.34 -16.29
CA ALA A 7 19.89 -6.72 -16.55
C ALA A 7 20.26 -6.49 -18.03
N TRP A 8 19.38 -6.88 -18.95
CA TRP A 8 19.58 -6.63 -20.38
C TRP A 8 19.66 -5.12 -20.70
N GLY A 9 18.72 -4.32 -20.21
CA GLY A 9 18.73 -2.87 -20.43
C GLY A 9 19.92 -2.18 -19.75
N TYR A 10 20.32 -2.63 -18.54
CA TYR A 10 21.52 -2.15 -17.86
C TYR A 10 22.78 -2.39 -18.70
N MET A 11 22.93 -3.56 -19.31
CA MET A 11 24.06 -3.88 -20.21
C MET A 11 24.14 -2.94 -21.42
N LEU A 12 23.00 -2.52 -21.96
CA LEU A 12 22.96 -1.52 -23.04
C LEU A 12 23.42 -0.14 -22.53
N LEU A 13 22.92 0.29 -21.38
CA LEU A 13 23.26 1.57 -20.75
C LEU A 13 24.71 1.61 -20.28
N HIS A 14 25.28 0.50 -19.85
CA HIS A 14 26.67 0.40 -19.37
C HIS A 14 27.71 0.77 -20.46
N ARG A 15 27.34 0.65 -21.75
CA ARG A 15 28.15 1.11 -22.88
C ARG A 15 28.25 2.63 -22.97
N HIS A 16 27.39 3.37 -22.22
CA HIS A 16 27.32 4.82 -22.20
C HIS A 16 27.40 5.33 -20.74
N PRO A 17 28.59 5.36 -20.12
CA PRO A 17 28.77 5.63 -18.69
C PRO A 17 28.12 6.95 -18.23
N GLY A 18 28.11 7.99 -19.07
CA GLY A 18 27.46 9.27 -18.77
C GLY A 18 25.94 9.21 -18.60
N TRP A 19 25.28 8.16 -19.10
CA TRP A 19 23.83 7.97 -19.01
C TRP A 19 23.43 6.98 -17.91
N LEU A 20 24.37 6.15 -17.46
CA LEU A 20 24.11 5.04 -16.56
C LEU A 20 23.48 5.48 -15.24
N TRP A 21 23.97 6.60 -14.68
CA TRP A 21 23.58 7.08 -13.36
C TRP A 21 22.12 7.55 -13.25
N LEU A 22 21.51 7.98 -14.35
CA LEU A 22 20.07 8.28 -14.44
C LEU A 22 19.28 7.18 -15.17
N GLY A 23 19.89 6.57 -16.19
CA GLY A 23 19.22 5.57 -17.02
C GLY A 23 18.92 4.27 -16.27
N ALA A 24 19.83 3.78 -15.45
CA ALA A 24 19.60 2.55 -14.69
C ALA A 24 18.50 2.69 -13.63
N PRO A 25 18.46 3.74 -12.78
CA PRO A 25 17.34 3.93 -11.87
C PRO A 25 16.01 4.21 -12.59
N SER A 26 16.03 4.97 -13.73
CA SER A 26 14.80 5.19 -14.52
C SER A 26 14.25 3.88 -15.10
N LEU A 27 15.13 3.01 -15.61
CA LEU A 27 14.75 1.69 -16.12
C LEU A 27 14.15 0.81 -15.00
N TRP A 28 14.75 0.82 -13.81
CA TRP A 28 14.21 0.07 -12.67
C TRP A 28 12.80 0.54 -12.31
N VAL A 29 12.62 1.84 -12.12
CA VAL A 29 11.31 2.44 -11.81
C VAL A 29 10.30 2.13 -12.92
N THR A 30 10.70 2.20 -14.18
CA THR A 30 9.84 1.83 -15.32
C THR A 30 9.33 0.40 -15.20
N LEU A 31 10.19 -0.54 -14.83
CA LEU A 31 9.83 -1.95 -14.66
C LEU A 31 8.96 -2.18 -13.40
N GLU A 32 9.23 -1.49 -12.30
CA GLU A 32 8.35 -1.52 -11.13
C GLU A 32 6.97 -0.95 -11.44
N TYR A 33 6.92 0.18 -12.15
CA TYR A 33 5.68 0.80 -12.59
C TYR A 33 4.86 -0.13 -13.51
N LEU A 34 5.51 -0.74 -14.51
CA LEU A 34 4.86 -1.74 -15.35
C LEU A 34 4.31 -2.92 -14.54
N ARG A 35 5.07 -3.41 -13.55
CA ARG A 35 4.61 -4.51 -12.67
C ARG A 35 3.41 -4.12 -11.81
N THR A 36 3.31 -2.85 -11.44
CA THR A 36 2.18 -2.34 -10.64
C THR A 36 0.87 -2.39 -11.42
N TYR A 37 0.90 -2.25 -12.75
CA TYR A 37 -0.31 -2.15 -13.57
C TYR A 37 -0.49 -3.27 -14.59
N ALA A 38 0.57 -4.06 -14.90
CA ALA A 38 0.47 -5.14 -15.87
C ALA A 38 -0.49 -6.23 -15.38
N PHE A 39 -1.44 -6.63 -16.25
CA PHE A 39 -2.53 -7.58 -15.97
C PHE A 39 -3.44 -7.04 -14.85
N SER A 40 -3.45 -7.69 -13.67
CA SER A 40 -4.17 -7.18 -12.49
C SER A 40 -3.28 -6.31 -11.58
N GLY A 41 -1.97 -6.27 -11.86
CA GLY A 41 -0.98 -5.59 -11.06
C GLY A 41 -0.55 -6.36 -9.80
N PHE A 42 0.74 -6.26 -9.44
CA PHE A 42 1.26 -6.81 -8.19
C PHE A 42 2.43 -5.95 -7.68
N PRO A 43 2.16 -4.77 -7.08
CA PRO A 43 3.19 -3.88 -6.54
C PRO A 43 3.75 -4.35 -5.19
N TRP A 44 3.81 -5.65 -4.95
CA TRP A 44 4.46 -6.22 -3.77
C TRP A 44 5.98 -6.17 -3.93
N THR A 45 6.72 -5.90 -2.86
CA THR A 45 8.20 -5.84 -2.87
C THR A 45 8.78 -4.83 -3.89
N LEU A 46 8.16 -3.65 -4.06
CA LEU A 46 8.86 -2.54 -4.70
C LEU A 46 10.06 -2.18 -3.83
N LEU A 47 11.19 -1.90 -4.46
CA LEU A 47 12.47 -1.75 -3.76
C LEU A 47 12.43 -0.68 -2.66
N GLY A 48 11.70 0.40 -2.91
CA GLY A 48 11.51 1.49 -1.96
C GLY A 48 10.90 1.06 -0.63
N TYR A 49 10.01 0.05 -0.61
CA TYR A 49 9.39 -0.41 0.64
C TYR A 49 10.40 -0.93 1.67
N SER A 50 11.57 -1.35 1.25
CA SER A 50 12.65 -1.78 2.15
C SER A 50 13.11 -0.67 3.11
N GLN A 51 12.78 0.59 2.81
CA GLN A 51 13.20 1.77 3.57
C GLN A 51 12.13 2.31 4.54
N TYR A 52 11.03 1.59 4.77
CA TYR A 52 9.88 2.10 5.53
C TYR A 52 10.22 2.57 6.95
N GLN A 53 11.31 2.09 7.55
CA GLN A 53 11.79 2.50 8.87
C GLN A 53 12.66 3.77 8.84
N TRP A 54 13.14 4.19 7.65
CA TRP A 54 14.00 5.36 7.49
C TRP A 54 13.15 6.60 7.15
N LEU A 55 12.46 7.12 8.17
CA LEU A 55 11.46 8.16 8.00
C LEU A 55 11.96 9.35 7.16
N SER A 56 13.19 9.84 7.40
CA SER A 56 13.74 10.96 6.62
C SER A 56 13.96 10.63 5.14
N VAL A 57 14.13 9.35 4.78
CA VAL A 57 14.29 8.94 3.38
C VAL A 57 12.94 8.85 2.69
N ILE A 58 11.93 8.29 3.37
CA ILE A 58 10.63 8.00 2.74
C ILE A 58 9.75 9.22 2.57
N GLN A 59 10.05 10.39 3.20
CA GLN A 59 9.23 11.60 3.03
C GLN A 59 9.12 12.04 1.56
N VAL A 60 10.15 11.81 0.74
CA VAL A 60 10.11 12.14 -0.69
C VAL A 60 8.98 11.42 -1.44
N SER A 61 8.37 10.42 -0.82
CA SER A 61 7.22 9.72 -1.40
C SER A 61 5.96 10.58 -1.50
N ASP A 62 5.86 11.68 -0.76
CA ASP A 62 4.80 12.68 -0.90
C ASP A 62 4.86 13.47 -2.22
N MET A 63 6.01 13.40 -2.92
CA MET A 63 6.21 13.96 -4.26
C MET A 63 6.24 12.89 -5.36
N ALA A 64 6.99 11.81 -5.13
CA ALA A 64 7.35 10.83 -6.16
C ALA A 64 6.75 9.44 -5.95
N GLY A 65 5.94 9.24 -4.90
CA GLY A 65 5.50 7.92 -4.46
C GLY A 65 6.67 7.04 -4.02
N VAL A 66 6.42 5.79 -3.71
CA VAL A 66 7.45 4.81 -3.36
C VAL A 66 8.55 4.68 -4.44
N TYR A 67 8.22 5.01 -5.68
CA TYR A 67 9.12 4.93 -6.83
C TYR A 67 10.31 5.89 -6.71
N GLY A 68 10.14 7.06 -6.08
CA GLY A 68 11.24 7.98 -5.79
C GLY A 68 12.31 7.36 -4.88
N VAL A 69 11.88 6.58 -3.89
CA VAL A 69 12.79 5.86 -2.99
C VAL A 69 13.47 4.70 -3.73
N SER A 70 12.72 3.94 -4.57
CA SER A 70 13.31 2.91 -5.44
C SER A 70 14.40 3.49 -6.35
N PHE A 71 14.12 4.65 -6.96
CA PHE A 71 15.08 5.38 -7.80
C PHE A 71 16.36 5.72 -7.03
N LEU A 72 16.23 6.27 -5.82
CA LEU A 72 17.36 6.65 -4.97
C LEU A 72 18.23 5.44 -4.61
N ILE A 73 17.63 4.30 -4.27
CA ILE A 73 18.36 3.07 -3.95
C ILE A 73 19.16 2.58 -5.15
N VAL A 74 18.56 2.52 -6.33
CA VAL A 74 19.26 2.07 -7.55
C VAL A 74 20.36 3.05 -7.95
N MET A 75 20.14 4.34 -7.77
CA MET A 75 21.17 5.36 -7.99
C MET A 75 22.37 5.18 -7.06
N GLY A 76 22.13 4.85 -5.78
CA GLY A 76 23.18 4.49 -4.83
C GLY A 76 23.96 3.24 -5.27
N ASN A 77 23.27 2.21 -5.73
CA ASN A 77 23.89 1.00 -6.27
C ASN A 77 24.78 1.30 -7.49
N VAL A 78 24.34 2.17 -8.39
CA VAL A 78 25.16 2.61 -9.55
C VAL A 78 26.41 3.37 -9.08
N ALA A 79 26.30 4.26 -8.09
CA ALA A 79 27.44 4.99 -7.56
C ALA A 79 28.46 4.04 -6.90
N ILE A 80 27.98 3.12 -6.05
CA ILE A 80 28.83 2.12 -5.38
C ILE A 80 29.53 1.22 -6.39
N THR A 81 28.80 0.65 -7.34
CA THR A 81 29.39 -0.26 -8.35
C THR A 81 30.40 0.46 -9.25
N SER A 82 30.13 1.74 -9.61
CA SER A 82 31.08 2.55 -10.36
C SER A 82 32.37 2.84 -9.59
N CYS A 83 32.26 3.10 -8.28
CA CYS A 83 33.44 3.27 -7.42
C CYS A 83 34.25 1.97 -7.29
N LEU A 84 33.57 0.83 -7.10
CA LEU A 84 34.21 -0.47 -6.99
C LEU A 84 34.95 -0.84 -8.31
N ASP A 85 34.33 -0.63 -9.48
CA ASP A 85 34.95 -0.85 -10.79
C ASP A 85 36.19 0.04 -10.96
N TRP A 86 36.09 1.31 -10.58
CA TRP A 86 37.25 2.22 -10.61
C TRP A 86 38.39 1.73 -9.69
N MET A 87 38.11 1.28 -8.47
CA MET A 87 39.09 0.74 -7.53
C MET A 87 39.79 -0.50 -8.09
N CYS A 88 39.05 -1.45 -8.65
CA CYS A 88 39.58 -2.67 -9.24
C CYS A 88 40.52 -2.36 -10.43
N ARG A 89 40.06 -1.51 -11.36
CA ARG A 89 40.85 -1.13 -12.55
C ARG A 89 42.13 -0.31 -12.19
N LYS A 90 42.04 0.50 -11.12
CA LYS A 90 43.23 1.22 -10.60
C LYS A 90 44.30 0.27 -10.12
N GLN A 91 43.93 -0.84 -9.44
CA GLN A 91 44.88 -1.88 -9.04
C GLN A 91 45.57 -2.56 -10.23
N GLU A 92 44.83 -2.73 -11.35
CA GLU A 92 45.33 -3.27 -12.61
C GLU A 92 46.16 -2.25 -13.43
N LYS A 93 46.46 -1.06 -12.88
CA LYS A 93 47.18 0.06 -13.54
C LYS A 93 46.51 0.52 -14.86
N ARG A 94 45.20 0.31 -15.02
CA ARG A 94 44.46 0.82 -16.17
C ARG A 94 44.00 2.26 -15.91
N PRO A 95 44.24 3.20 -16.84
CA PRO A 95 43.82 4.59 -16.67
C PRO A 95 42.31 4.71 -16.68
N LEU A 96 41.73 5.11 -15.56
CA LEU A 96 40.32 5.43 -15.45
C LEU A 96 40.14 6.65 -14.56
N SER A 97 39.35 7.62 -15.00
CA SER A 97 38.97 8.76 -14.18
C SER A 97 38.00 8.30 -13.07
N PHE A 98 38.05 8.96 -11.92
CA PHE A 98 37.10 8.71 -10.85
C PHE A 98 35.65 8.98 -11.33
N PRO A 99 34.67 8.14 -10.96
CA PRO A 99 33.27 8.28 -11.42
C PRO A 99 32.52 9.41 -10.69
N TRP A 100 32.92 10.66 -10.93
CA TRP A 100 32.37 11.84 -10.25
C TRP A 100 30.86 12.01 -10.46
N GLN A 101 30.38 11.78 -11.69
CA GLN A 101 28.97 12.02 -12.01
C GLN A 101 28.00 11.13 -11.18
N PRO A 102 28.11 9.79 -11.16
CA PRO A 102 27.24 8.96 -10.36
C PRO A 102 27.43 9.19 -8.85
N THR A 103 28.66 9.39 -8.40
CA THR A 103 28.97 9.56 -6.97
C THR A 103 28.43 10.90 -6.44
N LEU A 104 28.79 12.01 -7.09
CA LEU A 104 28.33 13.34 -6.67
C LEU A 104 26.82 13.49 -6.87
N GLY A 105 26.28 13.00 -7.99
CA GLY A 105 24.83 13.02 -8.25
C GLY A 105 24.05 12.28 -7.17
N PHE A 106 24.50 11.09 -6.77
CA PHE A 106 23.89 10.34 -5.67
C PHE A 106 23.99 11.10 -4.34
N LEU A 107 25.16 11.60 -3.98
CA LEU A 107 25.37 12.32 -2.71
C LEU A 107 24.52 13.59 -2.62
N VAL A 108 24.40 14.35 -3.71
CA VAL A 108 23.56 15.56 -3.77
C VAL A 108 22.08 15.21 -3.59
N ILE A 109 21.57 14.22 -4.33
CA ILE A 109 20.16 13.82 -4.24
C ILE A 109 19.87 13.18 -2.87
N LEU A 110 20.76 12.33 -2.34
CA LEU A 110 20.59 11.77 -1.00
C LEU A 110 20.56 12.86 0.07
N SER A 111 21.50 13.82 0.02
CA SER A 111 21.53 14.95 0.96
C SER A 111 20.26 15.78 0.89
N ALA A 112 19.80 16.10 -0.33
CA ALA A 112 18.55 16.82 -0.54
C ALA A 112 17.33 16.04 0.00
N THR A 113 17.29 14.72 -0.23
CA THR A 113 16.24 13.85 0.31
C THR A 113 16.23 13.85 1.84
N LEU A 114 17.38 13.72 2.48
CA LEU A 114 17.50 13.71 3.95
C LEU A 114 17.12 15.06 4.56
N LEU A 115 17.60 16.18 3.98
CA LEU A 115 17.26 17.52 4.43
C LEU A 115 15.76 17.80 4.26
N TYR A 116 15.20 17.47 3.11
CA TYR A 116 13.78 17.57 2.86
C TYR A 116 12.98 16.72 3.85
N GLY A 117 13.38 15.46 4.04
CA GLY A 117 12.68 14.56 4.93
C GLY A 117 12.70 15.02 6.39
N HIS A 118 13.84 15.52 6.87
CA HIS A 118 13.92 16.11 8.21
C HIS A 118 13.01 17.35 8.35
N TRP A 119 13.05 18.24 7.37
CA TRP A 119 12.14 19.40 7.33
C TRP A 119 10.67 18.96 7.34
N GLN A 120 10.31 17.98 6.52
CA GLN A 120 8.94 17.51 6.38
C GLN A 120 8.41 16.87 7.68
N ILE A 121 9.21 16.04 8.36
CA ILE A 121 8.85 15.45 9.66
C ILE A 121 8.56 16.54 10.68
N ASN A 122 9.38 17.58 10.77
CA ASN A 122 9.16 18.71 11.68
C ASN A 122 7.87 19.49 11.33
N GLN A 123 7.58 19.65 10.05
CA GLN A 123 6.33 20.28 9.58
C GLN A 123 5.11 19.45 9.96
N GLN A 124 5.15 18.13 9.73
CA GLN A 124 4.06 17.23 10.10
C GLN A 124 3.82 17.25 11.62
N ALA A 125 4.89 17.16 12.42
CA ALA A 125 4.79 17.23 13.88
C ALA A 125 4.18 18.55 14.38
N SER A 126 4.46 19.67 13.71
CA SER A 126 3.84 20.97 14.03
C SER A 126 2.36 20.99 13.72
N LEU A 127 1.96 20.46 12.57
CA LEU A 127 0.57 20.36 12.14
C LEU A 127 -0.24 19.42 13.06
N ASP A 128 0.35 18.30 13.51
CA ASP A 128 -0.31 17.33 14.39
C ASP A 128 -0.65 17.92 15.75
N ARG A 129 0.22 18.77 16.31
CA ARG A 129 -0.04 19.45 17.60
C ARG A 129 -1.26 20.36 17.57
N SER A 130 -1.60 20.91 16.43
CA SER A 130 -2.75 21.81 16.23
C SER A 130 -3.99 21.09 15.69
N ALA A 131 -3.84 19.85 15.22
CA ALA A 131 -4.93 19.09 14.65
C ALA A 131 -5.85 18.52 15.75
N ARG A 132 -7.16 18.48 15.46
CA ARG A 132 -8.07 17.64 16.23
C ARG A 132 -7.64 16.18 16.08
N SER A 133 -7.71 15.43 17.15
CA SER A 133 -7.41 14.01 17.17
C SER A 133 -8.66 13.17 17.40
N LEU A 134 -8.74 12.03 16.73
CA LEU A 134 -9.76 11.02 16.96
C LEU A 134 -9.19 9.87 17.80
N SER A 135 -9.98 9.40 18.76
CA SER A 135 -9.70 8.22 19.55
C SER A 135 -10.13 6.96 18.80
N ILE A 136 -9.18 6.07 18.51
CA ILE A 136 -9.39 4.85 17.73
C ILE A 136 -9.14 3.62 18.59
N GLY A 137 -10.03 2.63 18.50
CA GLY A 137 -9.84 1.29 19.07
C GLY A 137 -9.69 0.25 17.96
N LEU A 138 -8.64 -0.56 18.04
CA LEU A 138 -8.37 -1.66 17.10
C LEU A 138 -8.53 -2.99 17.83
N VAL A 139 -9.23 -3.93 17.23
CA VAL A 139 -9.41 -5.29 17.76
C VAL A 139 -8.65 -6.27 16.90
N GLN A 140 -7.70 -7.02 17.50
CA GLN A 140 -6.98 -8.12 16.88
C GLN A 140 -7.43 -9.44 17.52
N PRO A 141 -8.34 -10.18 16.90
CA PRO A 141 -8.94 -11.36 17.53
C PRO A 141 -8.08 -12.61 17.44
N ASN A 142 -7.11 -12.65 16.51
CA ASN A 142 -6.25 -13.80 16.27
C ASN A 142 -7.03 -15.10 15.99
N ILE A 143 -7.96 -15.05 15.05
CA ILE A 143 -8.75 -16.21 14.62
C ILE A 143 -8.00 -16.92 13.51
N SER A 144 -7.75 -18.21 13.70
CA SER A 144 -7.07 -19.03 12.67
C SER A 144 -7.92 -19.20 11.40
N GLN A 145 -7.25 -19.34 10.25
CA GLN A 145 -7.92 -19.36 8.94
C GLN A 145 -8.84 -20.58 8.75
N ASP A 146 -8.51 -21.72 9.34
CA ASP A 146 -9.30 -22.95 9.32
C ASP A 146 -10.65 -22.81 10.06
N LYS A 147 -10.67 -22.02 11.17
CA LYS A 147 -11.89 -21.78 11.97
C LYS A 147 -12.73 -20.63 11.41
N LYS A 148 -12.12 -19.70 10.68
CA LYS A 148 -12.74 -18.43 10.32
C LYS A 148 -14.05 -18.58 9.54
N TRP A 149 -14.15 -19.58 8.66
CA TRP A 149 -15.32 -19.80 7.80
C TRP A 149 -16.18 -20.99 8.23
N ASP A 150 -15.83 -21.65 9.32
CA ASP A 150 -16.61 -22.75 9.87
C ASP A 150 -17.74 -22.20 10.73
N THR A 151 -18.98 -22.49 10.35
CA THR A 151 -20.18 -22.01 11.02
C THR A 151 -20.28 -22.45 12.48
N THR A 152 -19.62 -23.53 12.87
CA THR A 152 -19.59 -24.03 14.25
C THR A 152 -18.83 -23.10 15.18
N TYR A 153 -17.96 -22.21 14.66
CA TYR A 153 -17.16 -21.26 15.44
C TYR A 153 -17.70 -19.83 15.43
N ILE A 154 -18.89 -19.58 14.87
CA ILE A 154 -19.46 -18.22 14.78
C ILE A 154 -19.63 -17.61 16.19
N ASP A 155 -20.22 -18.36 17.12
CA ASP A 155 -20.48 -17.87 18.47
C ASP A 155 -19.18 -17.60 19.25
N GLU A 156 -18.17 -18.48 19.13
CA GLU A 156 -16.84 -18.26 19.71
C GLU A 156 -16.19 -17.00 19.10
N THR A 157 -16.28 -16.85 17.80
CA THR A 157 -15.77 -15.69 17.06
C THR A 157 -16.39 -14.39 17.55
N LEU A 158 -17.71 -14.31 17.60
CA LEU A 158 -18.42 -13.12 18.06
C LEU A 158 -18.15 -12.83 19.54
N LYS A 159 -18.12 -13.87 20.40
CA LYS A 159 -17.76 -13.71 21.81
C LYS A 159 -16.37 -13.10 21.96
N ARG A 160 -15.39 -13.54 21.14
CA ARG A 160 -14.02 -13.01 21.15
C ARG A 160 -13.99 -11.54 20.76
N TYR A 161 -14.67 -11.16 19.67
CA TYR A 161 -14.80 -9.77 19.26
C TYR A 161 -15.46 -8.91 20.33
N THR A 162 -16.56 -9.38 20.92
CA THR A 162 -17.28 -8.67 21.98
C THR A 162 -16.39 -8.45 23.18
N THR A 163 -15.72 -9.51 23.67
CA THR A 163 -14.83 -9.42 24.83
C THR A 163 -13.69 -8.43 24.60
N LEU A 164 -13.04 -8.50 23.44
CA LEU A 164 -11.95 -7.58 23.10
C LEU A 164 -12.44 -6.14 22.92
N SER A 165 -13.63 -5.95 22.34
CA SER A 165 -14.22 -4.61 22.21
C SER A 165 -14.46 -3.94 23.56
N HIS A 166 -14.87 -4.69 24.57
CA HIS A 166 -15.03 -4.13 25.93
C HIS A 166 -13.68 -3.69 26.56
N GLN A 167 -12.56 -4.27 26.10
CA GLN A 167 -11.23 -3.90 26.61
C GLN A 167 -10.68 -2.61 25.97
N THR A 168 -11.22 -2.14 24.85
CA THR A 168 -10.76 -0.90 24.19
C THR A 168 -11.20 0.37 24.91
N GLY A 169 -12.12 0.27 25.87
CA GLY A 169 -12.74 1.43 26.52
C GLY A 169 -14.07 1.84 25.90
N LYS A 170 -14.58 2.98 26.32
CA LYS A 170 -15.87 3.51 25.87
C LYS A 170 -15.71 4.86 25.20
N SER A 171 -16.73 5.23 24.42
CA SER A 171 -16.84 6.53 23.77
C SER A 171 -15.65 6.86 22.88
N LEU A 172 -15.16 5.85 22.16
CA LEU A 172 -14.19 6.06 21.08
C LEU A 172 -14.87 6.70 19.87
N ASP A 173 -14.12 7.51 19.12
CA ASP A 173 -14.62 8.06 17.86
C ASP A 173 -14.81 6.97 16.80
N LEU A 174 -14.04 5.87 16.87
CA LEU A 174 -14.21 4.71 16.00
C LEU A 174 -13.59 3.45 16.61
N LEU A 175 -14.40 2.40 16.72
CA LEU A 175 -13.94 1.03 17.00
C LEU A 175 -13.80 0.28 15.68
N ILE A 176 -12.73 -0.51 15.51
CA ILE A 176 -12.41 -1.13 14.23
C ILE A 176 -12.14 -2.63 14.41
N TRP A 177 -12.89 -3.46 13.69
CA TRP A 177 -12.63 -4.89 13.54
C TRP A 177 -12.03 -5.18 12.17
N PRO A 178 -11.26 -6.27 12.01
CA PRO A 178 -10.58 -6.61 10.76
C PRO A 178 -11.50 -6.97 9.59
N GLU A 179 -10.87 -7.29 8.45
CA GLU A 179 -11.53 -7.84 7.25
C GLU A 179 -12.23 -9.16 7.55
N ALA A 180 -13.44 -9.31 6.99
CA ALA A 180 -14.28 -10.49 7.17
C ALA A 180 -14.38 -10.91 8.65
N ALA A 181 -14.64 -9.94 9.54
CA ALA A 181 -14.82 -10.18 10.97
C ALA A 181 -16.02 -11.06 11.26
N THR A 182 -17.04 -11.00 10.39
CA THR A 182 -18.22 -11.86 10.47
C THR A 182 -18.14 -12.95 9.42
N PRO A 183 -18.15 -14.25 9.82
CA PRO A 183 -18.17 -15.37 8.90
C PRO A 183 -19.59 -15.68 8.38
N PHE A 184 -20.40 -14.67 8.22
CA PHE A 184 -21.79 -14.71 7.75
C PHE A 184 -22.17 -13.40 7.06
N PHE A 185 -23.29 -13.39 6.37
CA PHE A 185 -23.82 -12.18 5.71
C PHE A 185 -24.52 -11.31 6.76
N PHE A 186 -23.83 -10.26 7.24
CA PHE A 186 -24.34 -9.39 8.29
C PHE A 186 -25.78 -8.92 8.06
N GLU A 187 -26.12 -8.50 6.84
CA GLU A 187 -27.46 -7.98 6.53
C GLU A 187 -28.59 -9.04 6.61
N ARG A 188 -28.27 -10.34 6.68
CA ARG A 188 -29.23 -11.45 6.58
C ARG A 188 -29.39 -12.25 7.86
N GLU A 189 -28.59 -11.98 8.90
CA GLU A 189 -28.55 -12.76 10.13
C GLU A 189 -28.97 -11.91 11.35
N PRO A 190 -30.30 -11.69 11.57
CA PRO A 190 -30.79 -10.80 12.63
C PRO A 190 -30.36 -11.19 14.03
N ALA A 191 -30.14 -12.50 14.29
CA ALA A 191 -29.65 -12.97 15.59
C ALA A 191 -28.25 -12.45 15.89
N TYR A 192 -27.33 -12.54 14.92
CA TYR A 192 -25.95 -12.07 15.08
C TYR A 192 -25.86 -10.54 14.99
N GLN A 193 -26.72 -9.88 14.22
CA GLN A 193 -26.84 -8.41 14.24
C GLN A 193 -27.08 -7.90 15.67
N LYS A 194 -27.98 -8.54 16.45
CA LYS A 194 -28.26 -8.15 17.83
C LYS A 194 -27.02 -8.18 18.71
N ILE A 195 -26.14 -9.18 18.52
CA ILE A 195 -24.88 -9.30 19.27
C ILE A 195 -23.95 -8.14 18.89
N ILE A 196 -23.79 -7.83 17.59
CA ILE A 196 -22.95 -6.73 17.15
C ILE A 196 -23.51 -5.38 17.65
N LEU A 197 -24.83 -5.19 17.60
CA LEU A 197 -25.47 -3.99 18.15
C LEU A 197 -25.31 -3.86 19.67
N SER A 198 -25.18 -4.96 20.42
CA SER A 198 -24.87 -4.86 21.84
C SER A 198 -23.47 -4.27 22.06
N VAL A 199 -22.48 -4.63 21.20
CA VAL A 199 -21.14 -4.02 21.28
C VAL A 199 -21.19 -2.50 21.11
N LEU A 200 -21.99 -1.98 20.16
CA LEU A 200 -22.12 -0.55 19.96
C LEU A 200 -22.73 0.15 21.18
N ARG A 201 -23.80 -0.44 21.75
CA ARG A 201 -24.46 0.11 22.96
C ARG A 201 -23.54 0.12 24.17
N ASP A 202 -22.79 -0.97 24.36
CA ASP A 202 -21.92 -1.13 25.52
C ASP A 202 -20.67 -0.28 25.44
N SER A 203 -20.07 -0.16 24.24
CA SER A 203 -18.91 0.68 23.98
C SER A 203 -19.24 2.14 23.77
N GLN A 204 -20.49 2.47 23.41
CA GLN A 204 -20.91 3.82 22.99
C GLN A 204 -20.04 4.39 21.88
N SER A 205 -19.61 3.55 20.95
CA SER A 205 -18.67 3.88 19.89
C SER A 205 -19.22 3.41 18.54
N PRO A 206 -19.06 4.19 17.47
CA PRO A 206 -19.26 3.69 16.11
C PRO A 206 -18.33 2.52 15.83
N LEU A 207 -18.79 1.56 15.00
CA LEU A 207 -18.05 0.35 14.66
C LEU A 207 -17.84 0.27 13.15
N LEU A 208 -16.58 0.14 12.72
CA LEU A 208 -16.19 -0.26 11.36
C LEU A 208 -15.75 -1.72 11.38
N PHE A 209 -16.31 -2.55 10.50
CA PHE A 209 -15.95 -3.96 10.44
C PHE A 209 -16.10 -4.54 9.03
N GLY A 210 -15.32 -5.57 8.71
CA GLY A 210 -15.42 -6.31 7.46
C GLY A 210 -16.45 -7.43 7.53
N SER A 211 -17.29 -7.56 6.48
CA SER A 211 -18.26 -8.64 6.31
C SER A 211 -18.49 -8.95 4.83
N PRO A 212 -18.70 -10.21 4.44
CA PRO A 212 -19.17 -10.51 3.11
C PRO A 212 -20.60 -9.99 2.91
N THR A 213 -20.89 -9.55 1.69
CA THR A 213 -22.22 -9.06 1.28
C THR A 213 -22.74 -9.87 0.11
N LEU A 214 -23.98 -10.36 0.19
CA LEU A 214 -24.63 -11.07 -0.91
C LEU A 214 -25.56 -10.12 -1.66
N ARG A 215 -25.39 -10.06 -2.97
CA ARG A 215 -26.22 -9.27 -3.91
C ARG A 215 -26.67 -10.14 -5.07
N TYR A 216 -27.60 -9.63 -5.87
CA TYR A 216 -28.11 -10.32 -7.04
C TYR A 216 -28.00 -9.43 -8.28
N GLU A 217 -27.64 -10.04 -9.39
CA GLU A 217 -27.72 -9.41 -10.71
C GLU A 217 -29.17 -9.20 -11.12
N PRO A 218 -29.45 -8.36 -12.13
CA PRO A 218 -30.80 -8.20 -12.68
C PRO A 218 -31.43 -9.50 -13.19
N ASP A 219 -30.63 -10.48 -13.56
CA ASP A 219 -31.05 -11.81 -14.00
C ASP A 219 -31.24 -12.83 -12.85
N GLY A 220 -31.06 -12.37 -11.59
CA GLY A 220 -31.25 -13.19 -10.39
C GLY A 220 -30.00 -13.98 -9.95
N ARG A 221 -28.89 -13.94 -10.67
CA ARG A 221 -27.65 -14.64 -10.28
C ARG A 221 -27.04 -13.99 -9.04
N PRO A 222 -26.71 -14.77 -7.99
CA PRO A 222 -26.05 -14.23 -6.80
C PRO A 222 -24.58 -13.89 -7.09
N TYR A 223 -24.09 -12.84 -6.42
CA TYR A 223 -22.67 -12.50 -6.38
C TYR A 223 -22.29 -11.96 -5.00
N LEU A 224 -21.01 -12.03 -4.68
CA LEU A 224 -20.47 -11.61 -3.39
C LEU A 224 -19.69 -10.31 -3.52
N LEU A 225 -19.72 -9.50 -2.45
CA LEU A 225 -18.86 -8.35 -2.25
C LEU A 225 -18.10 -8.54 -0.94
N ASN A 226 -16.84 -8.13 -0.91
CA ASN A 226 -16.06 -8.01 0.31
C ASN A 226 -16.24 -6.56 0.80
N SER A 227 -16.95 -6.39 1.92
CA SER A 227 -17.44 -5.08 2.33
C SER A 227 -16.95 -4.66 3.72
N ALA A 228 -16.79 -3.36 3.89
CA ALA A 228 -16.58 -2.70 5.17
C ALA A 228 -17.86 -1.92 5.54
N TYR A 229 -18.41 -2.22 6.69
CA TYR A 229 -19.64 -1.62 7.21
C TYR A 229 -19.34 -0.64 8.33
N VAL A 230 -19.99 0.51 8.30
CA VAL A 230 -20.01 1.47 9.42
C VAL A 230 -21.37 1.43 10.08
N LEU A 231 -21.36 1.14 11.39
CA LEU A 231 -22.55 1.20 12.23
C LEU A 231 -22.38 2.31 13.27
N SER A 232 -23.47 2.96 13.64
CA SER A 232 -23.49 3.89 14.78
C SER A 232 -24.35 3.36 15.92
N PRO A 233 -24.10 3.81 17.16
CA PRO A 233 -24.98 3.45 18.30
C PRO A 233 -26.45 3.78 18.07
N GLU A 234 -26.76 4.81 17.27
CA GLU A 234 -28.12 5.30 16.98
C GLU A 234 -28.73 4.68 15.72
N LYS A 235 -27.89 4.27 14.75
CA LYS A 235 -28.34 3.75 13.45
C LYS A 235 -27.70 2.40 13.15
N LEU A 236 -28.51 1.45 12.71
CA LEU A 236 -28.06 0.09 12.39
C LEU A 236 -26.98 0.07 11.30
N LEU A 237 -27.13 0.88 10.27
CA LEU A 237 -26.18 0.99 9.15
C LEU A 237 -26.14 2.44 8.72
N THR A 238 -24.94 3.02 8.71
CA THR A 238 -24.74 4.38 8.23
C THR A 238 -24.17 4.37 6.82
N GLU A 239 -23.10 3.63 6.60
CA GLU A 239 -22.39 3.59 5.32
C GLU A 239 -21.71 2.25 5.07
N ARG A 240 -21.33 2.00 3.80
CA ARG A 240 -20.62 0.79 3.37
C ARG A 240 -19.65 1.12 2.24
N TYR A 241 -18.46 0.53 2.31
CA TYR A 241 -17.49 0.46 1.22
C TYR A 241 -17.36 -0.98 0.74
N ASP A 242 -17.36 -1.20 -0.56
CA ASP A 242 -17.16 -2.50 -1.18
C ASP A 242 -15.80 -2.55 -1.88
N LYS A 243 -14.99 -3.59 -1.58
CA LYS A 243 -13.65 -3.79 -2.12
C LYS A 243 -13.64 -3.75 -3.64
N ARG A 244 -12.79 -2.91 -4.21
CA ARG A 244 -12.72 -2.64 -5.65
C ARG A 244 -11.64 -3.45 -6.34
N HIS A 245 -10.50 -3.66 -5.67
CA HIS A 245 -9.39 -4.41 -6.22
C HIS A 245 -9.29 -5.77 -5.53
N LEU A 246 -9.80 -6.78 -6.23
CA LEU A 246 -9.89 -8.14 -5.72
C LEU A 246 -8.55 -8.89 -5.84
N VAL A 247 -8.34 -9.85 -4.95
CA VAL A 247 -7.15 -10.72 -4.96
C VAL A 247 -7.29 -11.76 -6.07
N PRO A 248 -6.39 -11.75 -7.09
CA PRO A 248 -6.39 -12.79 -8.10
C PRO A 248 -6.17 -14.18 -7.47
N PHE A 249 -6.92 -15.18 -7.92
CA PHE A 249 -6.92 -16.55 -7.41
C PHE A 249 -7.33 -16.72 -5.94
N GLY A 250 -7.64 -15.64 -5.25
CA GLY A 250 -8.18 -15.66 -3.88
C GLY A 250 -9.66 -15.27 -3.81
N GLU A 251 -10.05 -14.25 -4.54
CA GLU A 251 -11.42 -13.73 -4.56
C GLU A 251 -12.07 -13.89 -5.95
N TYR A 252 -11.28 -13.99 -7.01
CA TYR A 252 -11.75 -14.27 -8.37
C TYR A 252 -10.71 -15.02 -9.18
N ILE A 253 -11.11 -15.65 -10.28
CA ILE A 253 -10.23 -16.32 -11.23
C ILE A 253 -10.00 -15.39 -12.42
N PRO A 254 -8.76 -14.87 -12.63
CA PRO A 254 -8.44 -14.08 -13.81
C PRO A 254 -8.60 -14.92 -15.08
N PHE A 255 -9.05 -14.30 -16.18
CA PHE A 255 -9.24 -14.98 -17.47
C PHE A 255 -10.08 -16.27 -17.37
N LYS A 256 -11.19 -16.22 -16.61
CA LYS A 256 -12.05 -17.37 -16.29
C LYS A 256 -12.39 -18.23 -17.53
N SER A 257 -12.60 -17.62 -18.68
CA SER A 257 -12.88 -18.31 -19.95
C SER A 257 -11.71 -19.17 -20.46
N LEU A 258 -10.46 -18.79 -20.15
CA LEU A 258 -9.26 -19.52 -20.53
C LEU A 258 -8.85 -20.53 -19.45
N LEU A 259 -9.10 -20.19 -18.18
CA LEU A 259 -8.67 -20.95 -17.00
C LEU A 259 -9.85 -21.70 -16.33
N PHE A 260 -10.89 -22.05 -17.11
CA PHE A 260 -12.11 -22.72 -16.60
C PHE A 260 -11.83 -24.01 -15.81
N PHE A 261 -10.73 -24.70 -16.09
CA PHE A 261 -10.33 -25.92 -15.39
C PHE A 261 -9.86 -25.66 -13.96
N LEU A 262 -9.44 -24.44 -13.61
CA LEU A 262 -9.01 -24.08 -12.26
C LEU A 262 -10.20 -23.93 -11.29
N GLU A 263 -11.41 -23.69 -11.76
CA GLU A 263 -12.61 -23.65 -10.89
C GLU A 263 -12.81 -24.94 -10.08
N LYS A 264 -12.38 -26.08 -10.65
CA LYS A 264 -12.48 -27.39 -10.00
C LYS A 264 -11.34 -27.64 -8.98
N LEU A 265 -10.24 -26.88 -9.08
CA LEU A 265 -9.06 -27.06 -8.23
C LEU A 265 -9.06 -26.10 -7.04
N VAL A 266 -9.76 -24.97 -7.14
CA VAL A 266 -9.80 -23.94 -6.10
C VAL A 266 -11.16 -23.99 -5.41
N VAL A 267 -11.29 -24.89 -4.47
CA VAL A 267 -12.48 -25.02 -3.62
C VAL A 267 -12.54 -23.83 -2.67
N GLY A 268 -13.64 -23.05 -2.73
CA GLY A 268 -13.92 -21.95 -1.78
C GLY A 268 -13.66 -20.54 -2.28
N ILE A 269 -13.26 -20.34 -3.54
CA ILE A 269 -13.28 -18.99 -4.13
C ILE A 269 -14.74 -18.64 -4.42
N GLY A 270 -15.28 -17.66 -3.68
CA GLY A 270 -16.56 -17.05 -4.02
C GLY A 270 -16.47 -16.26 -5.33
N ASP A 271 -17.55 -16.13 -6.06
CA ASP A 271 -17.65 -15.18 -7.20
C ASP A 271 -17.77 -13.76 -6.64
N PHE A 272 -16.65 -13.24 -6.09
CA PHE A 272 -16.59 -11.86 -5.65
C PHE A 272 -16.54 -10.93 -6.87
N LYS A 273 -17.26 -9.81 -6.75
CA LYS A 273 -17.22 -8.74 -7.76
C LYS A 273 -16.56 -7.48 -7.20
N PRO A 274 -15.90 -6.71 -8.06
CA PRO A 274 -15.42 -5.39 -7.68
C PRO A 274 -16.54 -4.48 -7.22
N GLY A 275 -16.34 -3.81 -6.09
CA GLY A 275 -17.26 -2.85 -5.55
C GLY A 275 -17.40 -1.60 -6.42
N GLN A 276 -18.57 -0.96 -6.31
CA GLN A 276 -18.88 0.34 -6.90
C GLN A 276 -19.39 1.26 -5.78
N GLY A 277 -19.39 2.58 -6.00
CA GLY A 277 -19.89 3.52 -4.99
C GLY A 277 -18.83 4.52 -4.51
N PRO A 278 -18.99 5.16 -3.35
CA PRO A 278 -18.05 6.15 -2.83
C PRO A 278 -16.72 5.51 -2.44
N MET A 279 -15.63 6.26 -2.55
CA MET A 279 -14.30 5.83 -2.10
C MET A 279 -14.01 6.25 -0.66
N THR A 280 -14.82 7.12 -0.10
CA THR A 280 -14.73 7.58 1.29
C THR A 280 -16.04 7.35 2.01
N LEU A 281 -15.95 7.08 3.29
CA LEU A 281 -17.06 6.96 4.24
C LEU A 281 -17.02 8.14 5.20
N GLN A 282 -18.18 8.48 5.77
CA GLN A 282 -18.31 9.53 6.78
C GLN A 282 -18.23 8.93 8.18
N LEU A 283 -17.55 9.61 9.09
CA LEU A 283 -17.56 9.24 10.49
C LEU A 283 -18.94 9.60 11.08
N PRO A 284 -19.73 8.63 11.59
CA PRO A 284 -21.03 8.93 12.15
C PRO A 284 -20.90 9.74 13.44
N GLU A 285 -21.93 10.53 13.73
CA GLU A 285 -22.14 11.23 15.00
C GLU A 285 -21.04 12.21 15.44
N SER A 286 -20.20 12.64 14.50
CA SER A 286 -19.29 13.74 14.77
C SER A 286 -20.11 15.03 15.02
N THR A 287 -19.84 15.72 16.12
CA THR A 287 -20.44 17.04 16.40
C THR A 287 -19.94 18.12 15.45
N ASP A 288 -18.89 17.84 14.70
CA ASP A 288 -18.29 18.75 13.76
C ASP A 288 -18.94 18.70 12.39
N GLN A 289 -19.06 19.88 11.79
CA GLN A 289 -19.47 20.04 10.41
C GLN A 289 -18.34 20.71 9.62
N PRO A 290 -17.90 20.14 8.47
CA PRO A 290 -18.32 18.85 7.91
C PRO A 290 -17.83 17.66 8.71
N HIS A 291 -18.59 16.56 8.68
CA HIS A 291 -18.19 15.31 9.34
C HIS A 291 -16.86 14.80 8.76
N PRO A 292 -15.91 14.32 9.60
CA PRO A 292 -14.69 13.72 9.11
C PRO A 292 -14.97 12.53 8.20
N SER A 293 -14.28 12.48 7.06
CA SER A 293 -14.37 11.38 6.11
C SER A 293 -13.10 10.51 6.15
N PHE A 294 -13.23 9.24 5.78
CA PHE A 294 -12.09 8.32 5.74
C PHE A 294 -12.20 7.33 4.60
N GLY A 295 -11.04 6.93 4.08
CA GLY A 295 -10.92 5.88 3.07
C GLY A 295 -10.67 4.52 3.72
N VAL A 296 -11.21 3.43 3.13
CA VAL A 296 -11.07 2.07 3.66
C VAL A 296 -10.50 1.13 2.60
N PRO A 297 -9.19 1.19 2.29
CA PRO A 297 -8.60 0.15 1.44
C PRO A 297 -8.61 -1.20 2.18
N ILE A 298 -9.36 -2.18 1.67
CA ILE A 298 -9.49 -3.50 2.29
C ILE A 298 -8.32 -4.39 1.88
N CYS A 299 -7.50 -4.80 2.86
CA CYS A 299 -6.46 -5.81 2.75
C CYS A 299 -5.51 -5.53 1.56
N PHE A 300 -5.57 -6.35 0.51
CA PHE A 300 -4.76 -6.26 -0.70
C PHE A 300 -4.81 -4.88 -1.39
N GLU A 301 -5.88 -4.12 -1.22
CA GLU A 301 -6.02 -2.79 -1.83
C GLU A 301 -4.95 -1.80 -1.37
N VAL A 302 -4.45 -1.93 -0.13
CA VAL A 302 -3.46 -1.00 0.42
C VAL A 302 -2.11 -1.06 -0.31
N ILE A 303 -1.82 -2.17 -1.00
CA ILE A 303 -0.58 -2.28 -1.76
C ILE A 303 -0.57 -1.40 -3.01
N PHE A 304 -1.76 -0.99 -3.53
CA PHE A 304 -1.91 -0.16 -4.73
C PHE A 304 -1.87 1.33 -4.40
N PRO A 305 -0.75 2.02 -4.67
CA PRO A 305 -0.59 3.43 -4.30
C PRO A 305 -1.68 4.33 -4.87
N ASP A 306 -2.03 4.16 -6.16
CA ASP A 306 -3.03 4.99 -6.84
C ASP A 306 -4.45 4.82 -6.26
N LEU A 307 -4.82 3.63 -5.80
CA LEU A 307 -6.12 3.41 -5.19
C LEU A 307 -6.26 4.19 -3.88
N VAL A 308 -5.24 4.09 -3.01
CA VAL A 308 -5.23 4.81 -1.72
C VAL A 308 -5.12 6.33 -1.92
N ARG A 309 -4.30 6.76 -2.88
CA ARG A 309 -4.19 8.16 -3.30
C ARG A 309 -5.55 8.75 -3.68
N ARG A 310 -6.34 8.00 -4.45
CA ARG A 310 -7.68 8.48 -4.86
C ARG A 310 -8.61 8.66 -3.67
N MET A 311 -8.58 7.79 -2.66
CA MET A 311 -9.34 7.98 -1.42
C MET A 311 -8.96 9.29 -0.72
N ALA A 312 -7.66 9.57 -0.58
CA ALA A 312 -7.18 10.83 -0.02
C ALA A 312 -7.58 12.04 -0.87
N LYS A 313 -7.52 11.92 -2.21
CA LYS A 313 -7.91 12.98 -3.15
C LYS A 313 -9.42 13.27 -3.12
N GLU A 314 -10.25 12.27 -2.86
CA GLU A 314 -11.70 12.41 -2.69
C GLU A 314 -12.11 12.89 -1.29
N GLY A 315 -11.14 13.31 -0.46
CA GLY A 315 -11.40 14.04 0.77
C GLY A 315 -11.21 13.25 2.06
N ALA A 316 -10.62 12.03 2.03
CA ALA A 316 -10.33 11.31 3.26
C ALA A 316 -9.40 12.13 4.17
N ASN A 317 -9.84 12.38 5.42
CA ASN A 317 -9.06 13.04 6.45
C ASN A 317 -8.08 12.11 7.14
N PHE A 318 -8.39 10.82 7.15
CA PHE A 318 -7.55 9.71 7.61
C PHE A 318 -7.88 8.45 6.81
N LEU A 319 -7.12 7.41 7.01
CA LEU A 319 -7.26 6.14 6.29
C LEU A 319 -7.36 4.98 7.27
N VAL A 320 -8.13 3.96 6.91
CA VAL A 320 -8.27 2.74 7.70
C VAL A 320 -8.07 1.53 6.79
N THR A 321 -7.29 0.53 7.20
CA THR A 321 -7.26 -0.74 6.48
C THR A 321 -7.71 -1.90 7.36
N LEU A 322 -8.64 -2.67 6.83
CA LEU A 322 -9.11 -3.93 7.42
C LEU A 322 -8.41 -5.07 6.70
N THR A 323 -7.74 -5.97 7.41
CA THR A 323 -6.97 -7.03 6.75
C THR A 323 -7.07 -8.38 7.46
N ASN A 324 -6.89 -9.44 6.66
CA ASN A 324 -6.75 -10.79 7.16
C ASN A 324 -5.45 -11.40 6.64
N ASP A 325 -4.36 -11.20 7.38
CA ASP A 325 -3.03 -11.70 7.01
C ASP A 325 -2.82 -13.19 7.36
N ALA A 326 -3.87 -13.91 7.83
CA ALA A 326 -3.77 -15.33 8.21
C ALA A 326 -3.31 -16.24 7.07
N TRP A 327 -3.56 -15.83 5.82
CA TRP A 327 -3.11 -16.51 4.60
C TRP A 327 -1.58 -16.62 4.49
N PHE A 328 -0.84 -15.68 5.09
CA PHE A 328 0.60 -15.60 4.94
C PHE A 328 1.37 -16.44 5.97
N GLY A 329 0.68 -16.96 6.99
CA GLY A 329 1.31 -17.71 8.07
C GLY A 329 2.41 -16.90 8.78
N ASP A 330 3.33 -17.61 9.42
CA ASP A 330 4.53 -17.01 10.03
C ASP A 330 5.61 -16.81 8.97
N SER A 331 5.55 -15.66 8.32
CA SER A 331 6.44 -15.28 7.22
C SER A 331 6.77 -13.79 7.24
N SER A 332 7.58 -13.33 6.30
CA SER A 332 7.88 -11.91 6.12
C SER A 332 6.70 -11.08 5.55
N ALA A 333 5.69 -11.73 4.99
CA ALA A 333 4.62 -11.03 4.27
C ALA A 333 3.78 -10.08 5.15
N PRO A 334 3.36 -10.42 6.39
CA PRO A 334 2.67 -9.47 7.26
C PRO A 334 3.49 -8.21 7.55
N TYR A 335 4.81 -8.34 7.71
CA TYR A 335 5.71 -7.21 7.95
C TYR A 335 5.87 -6.33 6.70
N GLN A 336 6.01 -6.96 5.52
CA GLN A 336 6.05 -6.25 4.24
C GLN A 336 4.75 -5.49 3.99
N HIS A 337 3.61 -6.15 4.24
CA HIS A 337 2.28 -5.55 4.09
C HIS A 337 2.09 -4.35 5.02
N PHE A 338 2.56 -4.45 6.27
CA PHE A 338 2.55 -3.34 7.21
C PHE A 338 3.46 -2.18 6.75
N GLY A 339 4.66 -2.46 6.28
CA GLY A 339 5.57 -1.45 5.73
C GLY A 339 4.99 -0.67 4.55
N MET A 340 4.14 -1.31 3.72
CA MET A 340 3.43 -0.61 2.65
C MET A 340 2.42 0.40 3.18
N VAL A 341 1.74 0.11 4.31
CA VAL A 341 0.82 1.06 4.96
C VAL A 341 1.56 2.32 5.42
N VAL A 342 2.80 2.18 5.93
CA VAL A 342 3.64 3.32 6.31
C VAL A 342 3.86 4.25 5.11
N PHE A 343 4.18 3.69 3.94
CA PHE A 343 4.31 4.50 2.72
C PHE A 343 2.99 5.18 2.32
N ARG A 344 1.85 4.48 2.43
CA ARG A 344 0.53 5.08 2.12
C ARG A 344 0.24 6.29 3.01
N ALA A 345 0.64 6.24 4.29
CA ALA A 345 0.49 7.37 5.20
C ALA A 345 1.33 8.58 4.73
N VAL A 346 2.61 8.35 4.44
CA VAL A 346 3.55 9.41 3.99
C VAL A 346 3.16 9.98 2.64
N GLU A 347 2.85 9.14 1.65
CA GLU A 347 2.46 9.57 0.30
C GLU A 347 1.28 10.55 0.31
N ASN A 348 0.36 10.39 1.26
CA ASN A 348 -0.88 11.16 1.30
C ASN A 348 -0.95 12.15 2.47
N HIS A 349 0.04 12.18 3.36
CA HIS A 349 0.00 12.92 4.63
C HIS A 349 -1.31 12.67 5.40
N ARG A 350 -1.71 11.41 5.49
CA ARG A 350 -2.90 10.97 6.23
C ARG A 350 -2.51 9.89 7.23
N ALA A 351 -2.95 10.06 8.48
CA ALA A 351 -2.79 9.01 9.47
C ALA A 351 -3.51 7.74 9.04
N PHE A 352 -2.98 6.60 9.43
CA PHE A 352 -3.52 5.30 9.09
C PHE A 352 -3.82 4.47 10.33
N ALA A 353 -5.03 3.92 10.42
CA ALA A 353 -5.39 2.89 11.39
C ALA A 353 -5.49 1.54 10.68
N ARG A 354 -4.79 0.53 11.15
CA ARG A 354 -4.79 -0.82 10.57
C ARG A 354 -5.31 -1.83 11.58
N ALA A 355 -6.43 -2.48 11.26
CA ALA A 355 -6.96 -3.61 12.03
C ALA A 355 -6.69 -4.92 11.28
N ALA A 356 -5.91 -5.80 11.88
CA ALA A 356 -5.55 -7.10 11.33
C ALA A 356 -6.15 -8.23 12.17
N ASN A 357 -6.49 -9.37 11.55
CA ASN A 357 -6.91 -10.55 12.27
C ASN A 357 -5.73 -11.20 13.01
N THR A 358 -4.74 -11.70 12.30
CA THR A 358 -3.53 -12.36 12.84
C THR A 358 -2.25 -11.58 12.55
N GLY A 359 -2.31 -10.61 11.64
CA GLY A 359 -1.20 -9.76 11.24
C GLY A 359 -0.91 -8.65 12.26
N ILE A 360 -0.24 -7.60 11.81
CA ILE A 360 0.10 -6.45 12.64
C ILE A 360 -1.04 -5.44 12.59
N SER A 361 -1.71 -5.20 13.72
CA SER A 361 -2.58 -4.04 13.89
C SER A 361 -1.75 -2.86 14.39
N GLY A 362 -2.13 -1.63 14.02
CA GLY A 362 -1.37 -0.47 14.49
C GLY A 362 -1.91 0.85 13.99
N ILE A 363 -1.39 1.92 14.56
CA ILE A 363 -1.67 3.31 14.20
C ILE A 363 -0.38 3.95 13.70
N ILE A 364 -0.47 4.59 12.54
CA ILE A 364 0.66 5.20 11.83
C ILE A 364 0.32 6.68 11.63
N GLY A 365 1.25 7.54 11.99
CA GLY A 365 1.15 8.99 11.78
C GLY A 365 1.27 9.39 10.31
N PRO A 366 0.89 10.62 9.95
CA PRO A 366 0.98 11.13 8.57
C PRO A 366 2.41 11.21 8.03
N ASP A 367 3.40 11.24 8.90
CA ASP A 367 4.84 11.22 8.60
C ASP A 367 5.43 9.80 8.51
N GLY A 368 4.60 8.77 8.68
CA GLY A 368 5.01 7.36 8.72
C GLY A 368 5.47 6.87 10.09
N THR A 369 5.46 7.70 11.14
CA THR A 369 5.80 7.27 12.50
C THR A 369 4.81 6.20 12.97
N ILE A 370 5.32 5.05 13.39
CA ILE A 370 4.52 3.99 13.97
C ILE A 370 4.23 4.38 15.43
N LEU A 371 3.00 4.86 15.69
CA LEU A 371 2.58 5.31 17.01
C LEU A 371 2.32 4.14 17.96
N THR A 372 1.77 3.06 17.45
CA THR A 372 1.56 1.80 18.17
C THR A 372 1.40 0.65 17.19
N GLN A 373 1.78 -0.55 17.62
CA GLN A 373 1.62 -1.78 16.82
C GLN A 373 1.52 -3.02 17.72
N THR A 374 0.87 -4.06 17.19
CA THR A 374 0.79 -5.38 17.83
C THR A 374 1.83 -6.33 17.24
N PRO A 375 2.24 -7.39 17.94
CA PRO A 375 2.88 -8.54 17.33
C PRO A 375 1.87 -9.33 16.47
N ILE A 376 2.39 -10.12 15.51
CA ILE A 376 1.58 -11.10 14.78
C ILE A 376 1.12 -12.23 15.70
N PHE A 377 0.03 -12.91 15.33
CA PHE A 377 -0.55 -14.06 16.06
C PHE A 377 -0.83 -13.80 17.54
N SER A 378 -1.12 -12.57 17.90
CA SER A 378 -1.51 -12.18 19.26
C SER A 378 -2.98 -11.79 19.33
N GLN A 379 -3.66 -12.16 20.40
CA GLN A 379 -5.03 -11.72 20.69
C GLN A 379 -4.97 -10.52 21.62
N GLN A 380 -5.28 -9.33 21.10
CA GLN A 380 -5.23 -8.11 21.90
C GLN A 380 -5.98 -6.94 21.26
N THR A 381 -6.05 -5.85 21.99
CA THR A 381 -6.60 -4.58 21.53
C THR A 381 -5.52 -3.50 21.57
N VAL A 382 -5.67 -2.51 20.72
CA VAL A 382 -4.86 -1.30 20.73
C VAL A 382 -5.78 -0.09 20.72
N THR A 383 -5.50 0.88 21.58
CA THR A 383 -6.15 2.19 21.54
C THR A 383 -5.10 3.27 21.29
N GLY A 384 -5.50 4.29 20.57
CA GLY A 384 -4.61 5.42 20.30
C GLY A 384 -5.35 6.56 19.64
N SER A 385 -4.62 7.61 19.33
CA SER A 385 -5.15 8.84 18.76
C SER A 385 -4.56 9.09 17.39
N ILE A 386 -5.39 9.51 16.45
CA ILE A 386 -4.95 9.91 15.10
C ILE A 386 -5.29 11.37 14.83
N PRO A 387 -4.38 12.16 14.25
CA PRO A 387 -4.67 13.52 13.87
C PRO A 387 -5.56 13.56 12.62
N LEU A 388 -6.61 14.37 12.64
CA LEU A 388 -7.42 14.68 11.47
C LEU A 388 -6.71 15.68 10.57
N ARG A 389 -6.58 15.33 9.30
CA ARG A 389 -5.96 16.19 8.30
C ARG A 389 -6.98 16.75 7.31
N THR A 390 -7.13 18.06 7.35
CA THR A 390 -7.87 18.85 6.36
C THR A 390 -6.93 19.65 5.46
N SER A 391 -5.60 19.49 5.65
CA SER A 391 -4.54 20.20 4.95
C SER A 391 -4.51 19.88 3.45
N ALA A 392 -3.79 20.73 2.71
CA ALA A 392 -3.55 20.58 1.27
C ALA A 392 -3.05 19.17 0.92
N LEU A 393 -3.43 18.70 -0.26
CA LEU A 393 -3.00 17.42 -0.81
C LEU A 393 -1.49 17.46 -1.11
N THR A 394 -0.81 16.35 -0.93
CA THR A 394 0.59 16.21 -1.36
C THR A 394 0.69 16.29 -2.88
N ILE A 395 1.89 16.52 -3.41
CA ILE A 395 2.14 16.47 -4.86
C ILE A 395 1.72 15.12 -5.42
N TYR A 396 2.12 14.04 -4.73
CA TYR A 396 1.74 12.69 -5.14
C TYR A 396 0.22 12.49 -5.10
N THR A 397 -0.46 12.89 -4.04
CA THR A 397 -1.93 12.77 -3.96
C THR A 397 -2.63 13.52 -5.09
N GLN A 398 -2.15 14.70 -5.43
CA GLN A 398 -2.76 15.55 -6.46
C GLN A 398 -2.53 15.04 -7.88
N TYR A 399 -1.29 14.68 -8.21
CA TYR A 399 -0.87 14.39 -9.59
C TYR A 399 -0.58 12.90 -9.85
N GLY A 400 -0.41 12.07 -8.81
CA GLY A 400 -0.14 10.63 -8.95
C GLY A 400 1.27 10.34 -9.47
N ASP A 401 1.36 9.37 -10.35
CA ASP A 401 2.61 8.74 -10.80
C ASP A 401 3.41 9.56 -11.82
N VAL A 402 3.37 10.90 -11.78
CA VAL A 402 4.09 11.77 -12.73
C VAL A 402 5.59 11.48 -12.73
N PHE A 403 6.18 11.22 -11.57
CA PHE A 403 7.59 10.84 -11.46
C PHE A 403 7.90 9.56 -12.24
N SER A 404 7.06 8.52 -12.07
CA SER A 404 7.22 7.25 -12.77
C SER A 404 7.07 7.42 -14.27
N TRP A 405 6.13 8.25 -14.74
CA TRP A 405 6.00 8.61 -16.15
C TRP A 405 7.26 9.32 -16.67
N GLY A 406 7.86 10.22 -15.90
CA GLY A 406 9.14 10.81 -16.21
C GLY A 406 10.24 9.76 -16.41
N CYS A 407 10.30 8.75 -15.53
CA CYS A 407 11.24 7.63 -15.66
C CYS A 407 10.99 6.77 -16.90
N VAL A 408 9.71 6.53 -17.26
CA VAL A 408 9.35 5.81 -18.51
C VAL A 408 9.86 6.55 -19.74
N ILE A 409 9.63 7.85 -19.81
CA ILE A 409 10.09 8.71 -20.91
C ILE A 409 11.62 8.71 -20.99
N LEU A 410 12.31 8.92 -19.86
CA LEU A 410 13.78 8.88 -19.80
C LEU A 410 14.34 7.53 -20.25
N THR A 411 13.75 6.43 -19.80
CA THR A 411 14.12 5.08 -20.23
C THR A 411 14.00 4.93 -21.73
N GLY A 412 12.90 5.39 -22.32
CA GLY A 412 12.71 5.39 -23.79
C GLY A 412 13.79 6.19 -24.51
N ILE A 413 14.08 7.41 -24.06
CA ILE A 413 15.13 8.27 -24.65
C ILE A 413 16.50 7.58 -24.61
N PHE A 414 16.90 7.03 -23.45
CA PHE A 414 18.19 6.36 -23.30
C PHE A 414 18.31 5.10 -24.18
N LEU A 415 17.27 4.28 -24.23
CA LEU A 415 17.29 3.05 -25.05
C LEU A 415 17.32 3.36 -26.55
N ILE A 416 16.62 4.39 -27.02
CA ILE A 416 16.68 4.85 -28.41
C ILE A 416 18.08 5.40 -28.72
N GLY A 417 18.62 6.24 -27.84
CA GLY A 417 19.98 6.78 -28.00
C GLY A 417 21.05 5.69 -28.11
N CYS A 418 20.97 4.65 -27.27
CA CYS A 418 21.90 3.51 -27.35
C CYS A 418 21.80 2.77 -28.68
N ARG A 419 20.61 2.62 -29.28
CA ARG A 419 20.44 2.00 -30.60
C ARG A 419 21.02 2.85 -31.71
N MET A 420 20.83 4.16 -31.69
CA MET A 420 21.32 5.07 -32.70
C MET A 420 22.85 5.11 -32.76
N THR A 421 23.51 5.13 -31.57
CA THR A 421 24.98 5.11 -31.49
C THR A 421 25.57 3.79 -31.98
N ALA A 422 24.94 2.66 -31.66
CA ALA A 422 25.36 1.34 -32.17
C ALA A 422 25.27 1.27 -33.73
N SER A 423 24.17 1.74 -34.31
CA SER A 423 23.99 1.79 -35.78
C SER A 423 25.04 2.66 -36.50
N THR A 424 25.40 3.78 -35.87
CA THR A 424 26.41 4.70 -36.45
C THR A 424 27.82 4.10 -36.41
N GLN A 425 28.16 3.36 -35.34
CA GLN A 425 29.45 2.66 -35.25
C GLN A 425 29.56 1.53 -36.30
N THR A 426 28.50 0.75 -36.49
CA THR A 426 28.47 -0.32 -37.51
C THR A 426 28.62 0.24 -38.89
N LYS A 427 27.96 1.36 -39.26
CA LYS A 427 28.11 2.01 -40.57
C LYS A 427 29.52 2.54 -40.78
N ARG A 428 30.18 3.10 -39.76
CA ARG A 428 31.59 3.57 -39.88
C ARG A 428 32.57 2.43 -40.06
N GLN A 429 32.38 1.28 -39.40
CA GLN A 429 33.21 0.11 -39.61
C GLN A 429 33.08 -0.48 -41.01
N ILE A 430 31.87 -0.54 -41.57
CA ILE A 430 31.65 -0.99 -42.96
C ILE A 430 32.31 -0.04 -43.97
N SER A 431 32.19 1.29 -43.77
CA SER A 431 32.80 2.28 -44.62
C SER A 431 34.35 2.26 -44.63
N SER A 432 34.97 1.89 -43.47
CA SER A 432 36.44 1.80 -43.37
C SER A 432 37.03 0.50 -43.92
N HIS A 433 36.23 -0.52 -44.24
CA HIS A 433 36.65 -1.76 -44.89
C HIS A 433 36.43 -1.75 -46.41
N THR A 434 35.79 -0.69 -46.95
CA THR A 434 35.50 -0.53 -48.39
C THR A 434 36.39 0.52 -49.06
N THR A 435 37.29 1.18 -48.34
CA THR A 435 38.37 2.04 -48.83
C THR A 435 39.71 1.36 -48.58
#